data_a41156940109b6e571127d4891909a26
#
_entry.id   a41156940109b6e571127d4891909a26
#
_cell.length_a   1.000
_cell.length_b   1.000
_cell.length_c   1.000
_cell.angle_alpha   90.00
_cell.angle_beta   90.00
_cell.angle_gamma   90.00
#
_symmetry.space_group_name_H-M   'P 1'
#
loop_
_entity.id
_entity.type
_entity.pdbx_description
1 polymer ?
#
loop_
_entity_poly.entity_id
_entity_poly.type
_entity_poly.pdbx_seq_one_letter_code
_entity_poly.pdbx_strand_id
1 'polypeptide(L)'
;MQVQLTLKSIKAGFLHKPIVHLLLIIIVGFIAYSNTFHAPFYFDDEFGISGNPLIKDLRFFLAPSTAKEYNQFGQYDALKMRYVGFLTFAMNYKLHGLDVTGYHIFNISVHIINALLVYLLVILTFRTPFFQTPNSKLPTHSYLPLFSALLFVCHPIQTQAVTYISQRFASLAAMFFLLSLVMYIKWRLRMQDAGYRMQDITPRNPPLPRGEVKGGIMHRASWILYLCSLLSAILAMKTKEIAFTLPFVIAL
;
A
#
# COMPACT_ATOMS: atom_id res chain seq x y z
N MET A 1 -19.50 -40.88 8.22
CA MET A 1 -19.56 -40.15 6.92
C MET A 1 -20.13 -38.73 7.12
N GLN A 2 -21.20 -38.50 7.87
CA GLN A 2 -21.79 -37.16 8.12
C GLN A 2 -20.84 -36.21 8.88
N VAL A 3 -20.10 -36.65 9.88
CA VAL A 3 -19.17 -35.80 10.67
C VAL A 3 -18.02 -35.26 9.80
N GLN A 4 -17.52 -36.07 8.88
CA GLN A 4 -16.46 -35.59 7.94
C GLN A 4 -16.98 -34.56 6.94
N LEU A 5 -18.24 -34.69 6.50
CA LEU A 5 -18.87 -33.70 5.61
C LEU A 5 -19.10 -32.36 6.34
N THR A 6 -19.53 -32.40 7.60
CA THR A 6 -19.75 -31.22 8.45
C THR A 6 -18.43 -30.48 8.72
N LEU A 7 -17.35 -31.18 9.05
CA LEU A 7 -16.03 -30.60 9.26
C LEU A 7 -15.45 -30.01 7.98
N LYS A 8 -15.69 -30.63 6.82
CA LYS A 8 -15.28 -30.13 5.51
C LYS A 8 -16.04 -28.86 5.12
N SER A 9 -17.33 -28.78 5.44
CA SER A 9 -18.17 -27.59 5.22
C SER A 9 -17.77 -26.42 6.13
N ILE A 10 -17.51 -26.69 7.42
CA ILE A 10 -17.06 -25.67 8.39
C ILE A 10 -15.66 -25.12 7.98
N LYS A 11 -14.73 -26.00 7.59
CA LYS A 11 -13.40 -25.60 7.12
C LYS A 11 -13.46 -24.75 5.84
N ALA A 12 -14.31 -25.12 4.87
CA ALA A 12 -14.49 -24.35 3.66
C ALA A 12 -15.04 -22.94 3.96
N GLY A 13 -16.03 -22.81 4.82
CA GLY A 13 -16.61 -21.52 5.22
C GLY A 13 -15.63 -20.62 5.99
N PHE A 14 -14.70 -21.18 6.76
CA PHE A 14 -13.69 -20.44 7.50
C PHE A 14 -12.62 -19.83 6.55
N LEU A 15 -12.15 -20.61 5.59
CA LEU A 15 -11.14 -20.17 4.62
C LEU A 15 -11.63 -19.09 3.65
N HIS A 16 -12.94 -18.87 3.52
CA HIS A 16 -13.51 -17.80 2.70
C HIS A 16 -13.59 -16.45 3.43
N LYS A 17 -13.30 -16.40 4.73
CA LYS A 17 -13.35 -15.14 5.49
C LYS A 17 -12.16 -14.23 5.14
N PRO A 18 -12.38 -12.97 4.72
CA PRO A 18 -11.30 -12.05 4.38
C PRO A 18 -10.26 -11.88 5.50
N ILE A 19 -10.70 -11.90 6.76
CA ILE A 19 -9.79 -11.78 7.91
C ILE A 19 -8.76 -12.91 7.96
N VAL A 20 -9.14 -14.13 7.56
CA VAL A 20 -8.22 -15.28 7.49
C VAL A 20 -7.16 -15.05 6.41
N HIS A 21 -7.56 -14.50 5.26
CA HIS A 21 -6.61 -14.15 4.20
C HIS A 21 -5.60 -13.10 4.67
N LEU A 22 -6.08 -12.03 5.34
CA LEU A 22 -5.21 -10.98 5.85
C LEU A 22 -4.21 -11.52 6.89
N LEU A 23 -4.70 -12.31 7.85
CA LEU A 23 -3.85 -12.95 8.86
C LEU A 23 -2.81 -13.88 8.23
N LEU A 24 -3.20 -14.68 7.23
CA LEU A 24 -2.30 -15.59 6.53
C LEU A 24 -1.19 -14.81 5.81
N ILE A 25 -1.52 -13.72 5.10
CA ILE A 25 -0.53 -12.88 4.42
C ILE A 25 0.48 -12.30 5.43
N ILE A 26 -0.01 -11.80 6.57
CA ILE A 26 0.84 -11.22 7.62
C ILE A 26 1.79 -12.28 8.20
N ILE A 27 1.25 -13.43 8.60
CA ILE A 27 2.03 -14.51 9.22
C ILE A 27 3.09 -15.03 8.25
N VAL A 28 2.69 -15.31 7.01
CA VAL A 28 3.62 -15.81 5.98
C VAL A 28 4.70 -14.77 5.66
N GLY A 29 4.36 -13.48 5.60
CA GLY A 29 5.34 -12.41 5.40
C GLY A 29 6.37 -12.33 6.51
N PHE A 30 5.96 -12.43 7.77
CA PHE A 30 6.90 -12.47 8.90
C PHE A 30 7.78 -13.73 8.89
N ILE A 31 7.21 -14.90 8.61
CA ILE A 31 7.97 -16.16 8.55
C ILE A 31 9.00 -16.12 7.43
N ALA A 32 8.60 -15.65 6.23
CA ALA A 32 9.47 -15.63 5.05
C ALA A 32 10.75 -14.79 5.25
N TYR A 33 10.68 -13.73 6.07
CA TYR A 33 11.78 -12.80 6.32
C TYR A 33 12.29 -12.80 7.76
N SER A 34 11.93 -13.82 8.55
CA SER A 34 12.33 -13.93 9.97
C SER A 34 13.84 -14.01 10.19
N ASN A 35 14.58 -14.45 9.19
CA ASN A 35 16.03 -14.57 9.24
C ASN A 35 16.79 -13.25 8.98
N THR A 36 16.08 -12.17 8.62
CA THR A 36 16.73 -10.89 8.23
C THR A 36 16.97 -9.94 9.40
N PHE A 37 16.36 -10.16 10.56
CA PHE A 37 16.36 -9.19 11.68
C PHE A 37 17.74 -8.80 12.20
N HIS A 38 18.75 -9.66 12.03
CA HIS A 38 20.12 -9.42 12.49
C HIS A 38 21.10 -9.17 11.34
N ALA A 39 20.60 -9.02 10.10
CA ALA A 39 21.47 -8.69 8.98
C ALA A 39 22.06 -7.28 9.17
N PRO A 40 23.40 -7.11 9.06
CA PRO A 40 24.06 -5.83 9.28
C PRO A 40 23.74 -4.83 8.16
N PHE A 41 24.06 -3.54 8.39
CA PHE A 41 24.14 -2.57 7.31
C PHE A 41 25.18 -3.03 6.28
N TYR A 42 24.86 -2.87 5.01
CA TYR A 42 25.69 -3.37 3.94
C TYR A 42 25.73 -2.37 2.77
N PHE A 43 26.92 -2.16 2.22
CA PHE A 43 27.15 -1.34 1.03
C PHE A 43 26.54 0.07 1.13
N ASP A 44 25.50 0.40 0.35
CA ASP A 44 24.85 1.72 0.35
C ASP A 44 24.23 2.11 1.71
N ASP A 45 23.93 1.14 2.57
CA ASP A 45 23.41 1.39 3.91
C ASP A 45 24.43 2.12 4.79
N GLU A 46 25.72 1.80 4.63
CA GLU A 46 26.79 2.45 5.39
C GLU A 46 26.88 3.92 5.04
N PHE A 47 26.80 4.24 3.73
CA PHE A 47 26.86 5.59 3.26
C PHE A 47 25.56 6.38 3.44
N GLY A 48 24.43 5.74 3.10
CA GLY A 48 23.11 6.37 3.11
C GLY A 48 22.47 6.48 4.50
N ILE A 49 22.87 5.60 5.44
CA ILE A 49 22.21 5.48 6.74
C ILE A 49 23.22 5.64 7.88
N SER A 50 24.10 4.66 8.14
CA SER A 50 24.93 4.67 9.34
C SER A 50 25.95 5.82 9.36
N GLY A 51 26.53 6.16 8.21
CA GLY A 51 27.45 7.27 8.00
C GLY A 51 26.78 8.62 7.66
N ASN A 52 25.46 8.66 7.48
CA ASN A 52 24.77 9.87 7.05
C ASN A 52 24.39 10.77 8.25
N PRO A 53 24.99 11.94 8.43
CA PRO A 53 24.66 12.85 9.54
C PRO A 53 23.24 13.42 9.43
N LEU A 54 22.66 13.50 8.24
CA LEU A 54 21.36 14.12 8.02
C LEU A 54 20.20 13.32 8.64
N ILE A 55 20.32 12.00 8.74
CA ILE A 55 19.28 11.18 9.37
C ILE A 55 19.37 11.17 10.90
N LYS A 56 20.50 11.64 11.47
CA LYS A 56 20.73 11.63 12.92
C LYS A 56 20.05 12.80 13.64
N ASP A 57 19.59 13.81 12.90
CA ASP A 57 18.93 14.99 13.48
C ASP A 57 17.68 15.37 12.67
N LEU A 58 16.50 15.26 13.32
CA LEU A 58 15.22 15.61 12.71
C LEU A 58 15.08 17.10 12.37
N ARG A 59 15.94 17.99 12.91
CA ARG A 59 15.91 19.42 12.57
C ARG A 59 16.16 19.66 11.09
N PHE A 60 16.96 18.83 10.43
CA PHE A 60 17.22 18.93 8.99
C PHE A 60 15.96 18.68 8.14
N PHE A 61 14.96 18.02 8.70
CA PHE A 61 13.67 17.80 8.01
C PHE A 61 12.70 18.97 8.25
N LEU A 62 12.83 19.69 9.35
CA LEU A 62 12.01 20.88 9.62
C LEU A 62 12.56 22.13 8.93
N ALA A 63 13.90 22.24 8.85
CA ALA A 63 14.61 23.34 8.21
C ALA A 63 15.67 22.77 7.22
N PRO A 64 15.28 22.30 6.03
CA PRO A 64 16.20 21.64 5.10
C PRO A 64 17.38 22.52 4.64
N SER A 65 17.24 23.84 4.69
CA SER A 65 18.33 24.76 4.35
C SER A 65 19.57 24.60 5.23
N THR A 66 19.39 24.20 6.48
CA THR A 66 20.48 23.96 7.44
C THR A 66 21.30 22.71 7.11
N ALA A 67 20.74 21.78 6.34
CA ALA A 67 21.41 20.57 5.90
C ALA A 67 22.43 20.81 4.77
N LYS A 68 22.47 22.00 4.15
CA LYS A 68 23.38 22.31 3.03
C LYS A 68 24.86 22.17 3.41
N GLU A 69 25.22 22.47 4.64
CA GLU A 69 26.59 22.38 5.14
C GLU A 69 27.10 20.93 5.18
N TYR A 70 26.21 19.95 5.21
CA TYR A 70 26.52 18.53 5.28
C TYR A 70 26.49 17.83 3.90
N ASN A 71 26.61 18.59 2.80
CA ASN A 71 26.55 18.03 1.45
C ASN A 71 27.88 17.48 0.93
N GLN A 72 28.63 16.75 1.76
CA GLN A 72 29.98 16.27 1.37
C GLN A 72 29.96 15.30 0.20
N PHE A 73 28.89 14.51 0.03
CA PHE A 73 28.77 13.49 -1.03
C PHE A 73 27.40 13.51 -1.72
N GLY A 74 26.80 14.70 -1.89
CA GLY A 74 25.47 14.81 -2.49
C GLY A 74 24.32 14.37 -1.57
N GLN A 75 24.57 14.17 -0.28
CA GLN A 75 23.57 13.71 0.70
C GLN A 75 22.39 14.68 0.84
N TYR A 76 22.66 15.98 0.79
CA TYR A 76 21.61 17.01 0.82
C TYR A 76 20.72 16.97 -0.42
N ASP A 77 21.31 16.77 -1.60
CA ASP A 77 20.53 16.67 -2.84
C ASP A 77 19.71 15.39 -2.88
N ALA A 78 20.27 14.29 -2.42
CA ALA A 78 19.53 13.04 -2.22
C ALA A 78 18.38 13.21 -1.23
N LEU A 79 18.59 13.93 -0.13
CA LEU A 79 17.55 14.27 0.86
C LEU A 79 16.38 15.02 0.21
N LYS A 80 16.64 16.03 -0.60
CA LYS A 80 15.58 16.79 -1.29
C LYS A 80 14.76 15.94 -2.25
N MET A 81 15.42 15.05 -2.99
CA MET A 81 14.75 14.16 -3.96
C MET A 81 13.93 13.07 -3.29
N ARG A 82 14.46 12.47 -2.21
CA ARG A 82 13.89 11.31 -1.51
C ARG A 82 13.49 11.61 -0.08
N TYR A 83 12.94 12.79 0.13
CA TYR A 83 12.64 13.34 1.45
C TYR A 83 11.86 12.39 2.35
N VAL A 84 10.81 11.75 1.83
CA VAL A 84 9.95 10.85 2.61
C VAL A 84 10.74 9.62 3.09
N GLY A 85 11.54 9.03 2.21
CA GLY A 85 12.35 7.86 2.57
C GLY A 85 13.39 8.19 3.65
N PHE A 86 14.14 9.29 3.48
CA PHE A 86 15.10 9.72 4.50
C PHE A 86 14.43 10.10 5.82
N LEU A 87 13.25 10.70 5.81
CA LEU A 87 12.48 10.97 7.02
C LEU A 87 12.17 9.67 7.79
N THR A 88 11.83 8.58 7.09
CA THR A 88 11.58 7.29 7.76
C THR A 88 12.85 6.70 8.38
N PHE A 89 14.03 6.92 7.77
CA PHE A 89 15.30 6.54 8.38
C PHE A 89 15.64 7.39 9.60
N ALA A 90 15.40 8.70 9.54
CA ALA A 90 15.61 9.58 10.68
C ALA A 90 14.69 9.24 11.86
N MET A 91 13.44 8.86 11.58
CA MET A 91 12.52 8.36 12.61
C MET A 91 13.00 7.04 13.22
N ASN A 92 13.47 6.08 12.40
CA ASN A 92 14.08 4.86 12.89
C ASN A 92 15.30 5.15 13.78
N TYR A 93 16.21 6.03 13.31
CA TYR A 93 17.38 6.42 14.09
C TYR A 93 17.01 7.03 15.44
N LYS A 94 16.00 7.90 15.47
CA LYS A 94 15.53 8.50 16.73
C LYS A 94 14.99 7.46 17.72
N LEU A 95 14.38 6.37 17.25
CA LEU A 95 13.76 5.35 18.10
C LEU A 95 14.75 4.26 18.51
N HIS A 96 15.64 3.85 17.63
CA HIS A 96 16.47 2.65 17.78
C HIS A 96 17.98 2.93 17.61
N GLY A 97 18.40 4.17 17.32
CA GLY A 97 19.78 4.48 16.95
C GLY A 97 20.18 3.71 15.69
N LEU A 98 21.29 2.97 15.75
CA LEU A 98 21.78 2.12 14.68
C LEU A 98 21.49 0.62 14.91
N ASP A 99 20.53 0.27 15.77
CA ASP A 99 20.08 -1.12 15.87
C ASP A 99 19.34 -1.54 14.60
N VAL A 100 19.96 -2.45 13.85
CA VAL A 100 19.48 -2.95 12.55
C VAL A 100 18.08 -3.58 12.65
N THR A 101 17.77 -4.20 13.79
CA THR A 101 16.48 -4.89 14.01
C THR A 101 15.30 -3.97 13.75
N GLY A 102 15.35 -2.72 14.25
CA GLY A 102 14.29 -1.74 14.03
C GLY A 102 14.09 -1.36 12.56
N TYR A 103 15.18 -1.31 11.80
CA TYR A 103 15.13 -1.03 10.36
C TYR A 103 14.52 -2.19 9.56
N HIS A 104 14.86 -3.43 9.91
CA HIS A 104 14.28 -4.62 9.28
C HIS A 104 12.81 -4.79 9.60
N ILE A 105 12.38 -4.58 10.86
CA ILE A 105 10.95 -4.59 11.25
C ILE A 105 10.16 -3.61 10.39
N PHE A 106 10.68 -2.40 10.20
CA PHE A 106 10.03 -1.39 9.36
C PHE A 106 9.91 -1.84 7.90
N ASN A 107 11.00 -2.35 7.30
CA ASN A 107 11.00 -2.81 5.91
C ASN A 107 10.05 -3.99 5.69
N ILE A 108 10.06 -4.99 6.59
CA ILE A 108 9.13 -6.12 6.54
C ILE A 108 7.67 -5.64 6.66
N SER A 109 7.40 -4.69 7.56
CA SER A 109 6.06 -4.12 7.72
C SER A 109 5.58 -3.43 6.44
N VAL A 110 6.43 -2.63 5.79
CA VAL A 110 6.12 -2.00 4.49
C VAL A 110 5.85 -3.05 3.42
N HIS A 111 6.64 -4.13 3.38
CA HIS A 111 6.45 -5.22 2.42
C HIS A 111 5.13 -5.96 2.63
N ILE A 112 4.77 -6.26 3.88
CA ILE A 112 3.47 -6.85 4.22
C ILE A 112 2.32 -5.93 3.83
N ILE A 113 2.43 -4.62 4.10
CA ILE A 113 1.42 -3.63 3.65
C ILE A 113 1.29 -3.65 2.14
N ASN A 114 2.39 -3.74 1.38
CA ASN A 114 2.36 -3.87 -0.08
C ASN A 114 1.58 -5.12 -0.52
N ALA A 115 1.81 -6.27 0.12
CA ALA A 115 1.07 -7.50 -0.17
C ALA A 115 -0.44 -7.36 0.12
N LEU A 116 -0.81 -6.68 1.21
CA LEU A 116 -2.20 -6.38 1.54
C LEU A 116 -2.83 -5.41 0.52
N LEU A 117 -2.07 -4.45 0.01
CA LEU A 117 -2.52 -3.54 -1.05
C LEU A 117 -2.69 -4.29 -2.38
N VAL A 118 -1.82 -5.24 -2.72
CA VAL A 118 -1.99 -6.14 -3.87
C VAL A 118 -3.27 -6.96 -3.72
N TYR A 119 -3.52 -7.55 -2.54
CA TYR A 119 -4.77 -8.26 -2.24
C TYR A 119 -6.01 -7.39 -2.50
N LEU A 120 -6.01 -6.17 -1.98
CA LEU A 120 -7.10 -5.22 -2.17
C LEU A 120 -7.24 -4.78 -3.64
N LEU A 121 -6.12 -4.53 -4.31
CA LEU A 121 -6.11 -4.13 -5.72
C LEU A 121 -6.78 -5.19 -6.59
N VAL A 122 -6.43 -6.46 -6.42
CA VAL A 122 -7.05 -7.58 -7.17
C VAL A 122 -8.55 -7.67 -6.89
N ILE A 123 -8.99 -7.56 -5.61
CA ILE A 123 -10.42 -7.53 -5.27
C ILE A 123 -11.14 -6.38 -5.99
N LEU A 124 -10.57 -5.17 -5.97
CA LEU A 124 -11.19 -4.01 -6.57
C LEU A 124 -11.23 -4.10 -8.09
N THR A 125 -10.18 -4.66 -8.71
CA THR A 125 -10.15 -4.91 -10.15
C THR A 125 -11.31 -5.80 -10.58
N PHE A 126 -11.59 -6.89 -9.85
CA PHE A 126 -12.74 -7.75 -10.14
C PHE A 126 -14.10 -7.10 -9.90
N ARG A 127 -14.17 -5.98 -9.17
CA ARG A 127 -15.39 -5.19 -9.01
C ARG A 127 -15.61 -4.16 -10.09
N THR A 128 -14.67 -3.98 -11.01
CA THR A 128 -14.85 -3.04 -12.13
C THR A 128 -15.87 -3.57 -13.14
N PRO A 129 -16.59 -2.70 -13.87
CA PRO A 129 -17.62 -3.11 -14.84
C PRO A 129 -17.10 -4.08 -15.91
N PHE A 130 -15.84 -3.94 -16.28
CA PHE A 130 -15.21 -4.85 -17.26
C PHE A 130 -15.29 -6.32 -16.84
N PHE A 131 -15.09 -6.62 -15.55
CA PHE A 131 -15.15 -7.99 -15.02
C PHE A 131 -16.55 -8.41 -14.53
N GLN A 132 -17.49 -7.46 -14.41
CA GLN A 132 -18.86 -7.72 -13.96
C GLN A 132 -19.85 -7.97 -15.11
N THR A 133 -19.36 -8.29 -16.30
CA THR A 133 -20.23 -8.61 -17.44
C THR A 133 -20.98 -9.94 -17.22
N PRO A 134 -22.22 -10.10 -17.70
CA PRO A 134 -23.01 -11.33 -17.54
C PRO A 134 -22.32 -12.60 -18.03
N ASN A 135 -21.37 -12.45 -18.97
CA ASN A 135 -20.59 -13.54 -19.52
C ASN A 135 -19.26 -13.80 -18.78
N SER A 136 -18.93 -13.03 -17.74
CA SER A 136 -17.73 -13.26 -16.96
C SER A 136 -17.91 -14.53 -16.12
N LYS A 137 -17.18 -15.60 -16.46
CA LYS A 137 -17.17 -16.87 -15.74
C LYS A 137 -16.30 -16.83 -14.46
N LEU A 138 -15.89 -15.64 -14.00
CA LEU A 138 -15.05 -15.54 -12.82
C LEU A 138 -15.89 -15.82 -11.57
N PRO A 139 -15.50 -16.83 -10.75
CA PRO A 139 -16.25 -17.17 -9.57
C PRO A 139 -16.21 -16.01 -8.55
N THR A 140 -17.35 -15.66 -8.00
CA THR A 140 -17.53 -14.61 -6.98
C THR A 140 -16.66 -14.83 -5.73
N HIS A 141 -16.24 -16.09 -5.50
CA HIS A 141 -15.36 -16.52 -4.40
C HIS A 141 -14.03 -17.04 -4.92
N SER A 142 -13.30 -16.21 -5.64
CA SER A 142 -11.97 -16.59 -6.13
C SER A 142 -10.91 -16.43 -5.05
N TYR A 143 -10.04 -17.45 -4.89
CA TYR A 143 -8.83 -17.35 -4.08
C TYR A 143 -7.71 -16.54 -4.78
N LEU A 144 -7.98 -16.03 -5.98
CA LEU A 144 -6.99 -15.32 -6.79
C LEU A 144 -6.39 -14.09 -6.06
N PRO A 145 -7.16 -13.26 -5.32
CA PRO A 145 -6.58 -12.18 -4.53
C PRO A 145 -5.59 -12.68 -3.47
N LEU A 146 -5.94 -13.74 -2.76
CA LEU A 146 -5.06 -14.36 -1.76
C LEU A 146 -3.80 -14.92 -2.40
N PHE A 147 -3.96 -15.68 -3.49
CA PHE A 147 -2.82 -16.26 -4.21
C PHE A 147 -1.87 -15.17 -4.74
N SER A 148 -2.40 -14.10 -5.32
CA SER A 148 -1.60 -12.98 -5.81
C SER A 148 -0.79 -12.30 -4.70
N ALA A 149 -1.41 -12.09 -3.53
CA ALA A 149 -0.74 -11.49 -2.38
C ALA A 149 0.30 -12.42 -1.75
N LEU A 150 0.03 -13.73 -1.66
CA LEU A 150 0.97 -14.73 -1.15
C LEU A 150 2.15 -14.88 -2.11
N LEU A 151 1.90 -14.92 -3.41
CA LEU A 151 2.97 -14.92 -4.42
C LEU A 151 3.85 -13.69 -4.29
N PHE A 152 3.25 -12.49 -4.14
CA PHE A 152 4.00 -11.25 -3.95
C PHE A 152 4.84 -11.28 -2.69
N VAL A 153 4.29 -11.67 -1.55
CA VAL A 153 4.98 -11.62 -0.25
C VAL A 153 6.11 -12.65 -0.12
N CYS A 154 5.98 -13.81 -0.79
CA CYS A 154 6.98 -14.90 -0.71
C CYS A 154 7.94 -14.94 -1.89
N HIS A 155 7.73 -14.12 -2.94
CA HIS A 155 8.54 -14.26 -4.15
C HIS A 155 10.01 -13.92 -3.89
N PRO A 156 10.97 -14.80 -4.25
CA PRO A 156 12.39 -14.58 -3.96
C PRO A 156 12.98 -13.27 -4.49
N ILE A 157 12.42 -12.72 -5.57
CA ILE A 157 12.85 -11.44 -6.14
C ILE A 157 12.69 -10.28 -5.15
N GLN A 158 11.78 -10.40 -4.18
CA GLN A 158 11.53 -9.38 -3.17
C GLN A 158 12.57 -9.37 -2.05
N THR A 159 13.42 -10.40 -1.95
CA THR A 159 14.44 -10.50 -0.89
C THR A 159 15.32 -9.24 -0.86
N GLN A 160 15.78 -8.76 -2.00
CA GLN A 160 16.58 -7.53 -2.06
C GLN A 160 15.78 -6.32 -1.54
N ALA A 161 14.51 -6.18 -1.92
CA ALA A 161 13.67 -5.05 -1.54
C ALA A 161 13.33 -5.02 -0.04
N VAL A 162 13.42 -6.16 0.65
CA VAL A 162 13.08 -6.31 2.07
C VAL A 162 14.31 -6.33 2.97
N THR A 163 15.29 -7.17 2.61
CA THR A 163 16.48 -7.42 3.44
C THR A 163 17.51 -6.30 3.33
N TYR A 164 17.66 -5.69 2.14
CA TYR A 164 18.57 -4.58 1.95
C TYR A 164 17.91 -3.29 2.43
N ILE A 165 18.45 -2.70 3.50
CA ILE A 165 17.76 -1.64 4.25
C ILE A 165 17.52 -0.39 3.39
N SER A 166 18.48 0.02 2.56
CA SER A 166 18.37 1.19 1.68
C SER A 166 17.30 1.01 0.57
N GLN A 167 16.93 -0.24 0.21
CA GLN A 167 15.85 -0.49 -0.73
C GLN A 167 14.45 -0.13 -0.17
N ARG A 168 14.40 0.33 1.08
CA ARG A 168 13.20 0.98 1.65
C ARG A 168 12.62 2.05 0.73
N PHE A 169 13.46 2.82 0.04
CA PHE A 169 12.99 3.81 -0.93
C PHE A 169 12.10 3.18 -2.01
N ALA A 170 12.48 2.01 -2.55
CA ALA A 170 11.70 1.31 -3.56
C ALA A 170 10.40 0.75 -2.96
N SER A 171 10.48 0.09 -1.80
CA SER A 171 9.34 -0.53 -1.13
C SER A 171 8.30 0.49 -0.68
N LEU A 172 8.71 1.65 -0.15
CA LEU A 172 7.83 2.75 0.21
C LEU A 172 7.20 3.42 -1.02
N ALA A 173 7.98 3.64 -2.09
CA ALA A 173 7.44 4.18 -3.32
C ALA A 173 6.35 3.25 -3.90
N ALA A 174 6.59 1.92 -3.89
CA ALA A 174 5.60 0.92 -4.29
C ALA A 174 4.36 0.96 -3.38
N MET A 175 4.54 1.12 -2.07
CA MET A 175 3.43 1.22 -1.11
C MET A 175 2.53 2.42 -1.42
N PHE A 176 3.10 3.59 -1.59
CA PHE A 176 2.33 4.79 -1.90
C PHE A 176 1.71 4.73 -3.30
N PHE A 177 2.41 4.12 -4.27
CA PHE A 177 1.89 3.89 -5.61
C PHE A 177 0.64 2.99 -5.58
N LEU A 178 0.74 1.82 -4.93
CA LEU A 178 -0.38 0.88 -4.78
C LEU A 178 -1.53 1.51 -3.98
N LEU A 179 -1.23 2.25 -2.92
CA LEU A 179 -2.23 2.95 -2.12
C LEU A 179 -2.99 3.98 -2.96
N SER A 180 -2.27 4.75 -3.79
CA SER A 180 -2.89 5.71 -4.71
C SER A 180 -3.86 5.01 -5.67
N LEU A 181 -3.44 3.90 -6.31
CA LEU A 181 -4.31 3.13 -7.21
C LEU A 181 -5.54 2.57 -6.48
N VAL A 182 -5.36 1.96 -5.33
CA VAL A 182 -6.46 1.40 -4.52
C VAL A 182 -7.47 2.48 -4.14
N MET A 183 -7.00 3.65 -3.71
CA MET A 183 -7.89 4.76 -3.35
C MET A 183 -8.61 5.35 -4.57
N TYR A 184 -7.91 5.47 -5.71
CA TYR A 184 -8.50 5.93 -6.97
C TYR A 184 -9.60 4.99 -7.46
N ILE A 185 -9.33 3.68 -7.53
CA ILE A 185 -10.32 2.69 -7.97
C ILE A 185 -11.53 2.68 -7.03
N LYS A 186 -11.31 2.73 -5.70
CA LYS A 186 -12.40 2.86 -4.72
C LYS A 186 -13.25 4.10 -4.95
N TRP A 187 -12.62 5.25 -5.25
CA TRP A 187 -13.32 6.47 -5.58
C TRP A 187 -14.15 6.30 -6.85
N ARG A 188 -13.57 5.76 -7.92
CA ARG A 188 -14.28 5.51 -9.19
C ARG A 188 -15.50 4.61 -9.01
N LEU A 189 -15.34 3.49 -8.32
CA LEU A 189 -16.44 2.56 -8.06
C LEU A 189 -17.58 3.23 -7.26
N ARG A 190 -17.25 4.03 -6.23
CA ARG A 190 -18.27 4.77 -5.46
C ARG A 190 -19.01 5.81 -6.30
N MET A 191 -18.31 6.48 -7.22
CA MET A 191 -18.94 7.46 -8.13
C MET A 191 -19.88 6.77 -9.12
N GLN A 192 -19.52 5.60 -9.63
CA GLN A 192 -20.39 4.78 -10.49
C GLN A 192 -21.65 4.34 -9.74
N ASP A 193 -21.52 3.79 -8.53
CA ASP A 193 -22.66 3.38 -7.71
C ASP A 193 -23.62 4.55 -7.43
N ALA A 194 -23.09 5.76 -7.21
CA ALA A 194 -23.90 6.96 -7.03
C ALA A 194 -24.60 7.39 -8.33
N GLY A 195 -23.93 7.27 -9.48
CA GLY A 195 -24.48 7.58 -10.80
C GLY A 195 -25.63 6.65 -11.18
N TYR A 196 -25.50 5.36 -10.97
CA TYR A 196 -26.58 4.38 -11.19
C TYR A 196 -27.81 4.70 -10.32
N ARG A 197 -27.62 5.02 -9.04
CA ARG A 197 -28.73 5.41 -8.16
C ARG A 197 -29.44 6.68 -8.61
N MET A 198 -28.77 7.61 -9.27
CA MET A 198 -29.40 8.81 -9.83
C MET A 198 -30.18 8.53 -11.13
N GLN A 199 -29.76 7.56 -11.93
CA GLN A 199 -30.50 7.15 -13.14
C GLN A 199 -31.78 6.38 -12.82
N ASP A 200 -31.81 5.60 -11.74
CA ASP A 200 -33.03 4.90 -11.28
C ASP A 200 -34.13 5.86 -10.76
N ILE A 201 -33.80 7.13 -10.54
CA ILE A 201 -34.75 8.19 -10.11
C ILE A 201 -35.38 8.92 -11.34
N THR A 202 -35.17 8.44 -12.57
CA THR A 202 -35.84 9.02 -13.73
C THR A 202 -37.34 8.71 -13.73
N PRO A 203 -38.21 9.62 -14.25
CA PRO A 203 -39.60 9.81 -13.81
C PRO A 203 -40.61 8.83 -14.40
N ARG A 204 -40.44 7.55 -14.17
CA ARG A 204 -41.47 6.55 -14.45
C ARG A 204 -42.19 6.05 -13.19
N ASN A 205 -41.78 6.47 -12.02
CA ASN A 205 -42.43 6.21 -10.74
C ASN A 205 -42.70 7.51 -9.99
N PRO A 206 -43.85 7.61 -9.29
CA PRO A 206 -44.20 8.83 -8.52
C PRO A 206 -43.10 9.11 -7.47
N PRO A 207 -42.81 10.38 -7.19
CA PRO A 207 -41.74 10.75 -6.24
C PRO A 207 -42.07 10.17 -4.88
N LEU A 208 -41.14 9.36 -4.36
CA LEU A 208 -41.15 8.94 -2.96
C LEU A 208 -41.16 10.19 -2.06
N PRO A 209 -41.85 10.16 -0.91
CA PRO A 209 -41.90 11.27 0.00
C PRO A 209 -40.52 11.77 0.34
N ARG A 210 -40.33 13.09 0.40
CA ARG A 210 -39.09 13.80 0.72
C ARG A 210 -38.48 13.29 2.04
N GLY A 211 -37.83 12.15 1.98
CA GLY A 211 -36.87 11.70 2.97
C GLY A 211 -35.49 12.22 2.55
N GLU A 212 -34.84 12.88 3.45
CA GLU A 212 -33.53 13.52 3.31
C GLU A 212 -32.59 12.81 2.35
N VAL A 213 -32.23 13.47 1.27
CA VAL A 213 -31.20 13.03 0.35
C VAL A 213 -29.87 13.02 1.12
N LYS A 214 -29.46 11.85 1.61
CA LYS A 214 -28.13 11.62 2.19
C LYS A 214 -26.99 11.82 1.17
N GLY A 215 -27.25 12.51 0.07
CA GLY A 215 -26.30 12.76 -1.02
C GLY A 215 -25.07 13.57 -0.60
N GLY A 216 -25.21 14.49 0.35
CA GLY A 216 -24.13 15.36 0.78
C GLY A 216 -22.99 14.64 1.52
N ILE A 217 -23.29 13.64 2.38
CA ILE A 217 -22.31 12.91 3.17
C ILE A 217 -21.56 11.90 2.29
N MET A 218 -22.28 11.23 1.38
CA MET A 218 -21.68 10.25 0.46
C MET A 218 -20.74 10.92 -0.55
N HIS A 219 -21.06 12.14 -0.98
CA HIS A 219 -20.19 12.93 -1.87
C HIS A 219 -18.88 13.35 -1.17
N ARG A 220 -18.94 13.80 0.08
CA ARG A 220 -17.73 14.18 0.86
C ARG A 220 -16.77 13.01 1.07
N ALA A 221 -17.26 11.84 1.47
CA ALA A 221 -16.42 10.64 1.65
C ALA A 221 -15.76 10.17 0.34
N SER A 222 -16.38 10.40 -0.81
CA SER A 222 -15.79 10.05 -2.11
C SER A 222 -14.64 11.01 -2.47
N TRP A 223 -14.78 12.31 -2.21
CA TRP A 223 -13.71 13.27 -2.44
C TRP A 223 -12.48 13.04 -1.54
N ILE A 224 -12.68 12.59 -0.31
CA ILE A 224 -11.57 12.20 0.58
C ILE A 224 -10.73 11.08 -0.06
N LEU A 225 -11.33 10.07 -0.66
CA LEU A 225 -10.60 8.99 -1.35
C LEU A 225 -9.77 9.52 -2.52
N TYR A 226 -10.33 10.46 -3.30
CA TYR A 226 -9.60 11.09 -4.40
C TYR A 226 -8.40 11.91 -3.88
N LEU A 227 -8.61 12.73 -2.86
CA LEU A 227 -7.52 13.51 -2.24
C LEU A 227 -6.45 12.62 -1.62
N CYS A 228 -6.83 11.52 -0.96
CA CYS A 228 -5.89 10.53 -0.44
C CYS A 228 -5.09 9.85 -1.56
N SER A 229 -5.72 9.58 -2.72
CA SER A 229 -5.02 9.07 -3.90
C SER A 229 -3.96 10.05 -4.38
N LEU A 230 -4.31 11.32 -4.55
CA LEU A 230 -3.36 12.37 -4.98
C LEU A 230 -2.21 12.55 -3.98
N LEU A 231 -2.54 12.61 -2.68
CA LEU A 231 -1.51 12.72 -1.63
C LEU A 231 -0.55 11.53 -1.67
N SER A 232 -1.08 10.31 -1.81
CA SER A 232 -0.25 9.10 -1.93
C SER A 232 0.63 9.14 -3.18
N ALA A 233 0.14 9.66 -4.31
CA ALA A 233 0.93 9.84 -5.53
C ALA A 233 2.10 10.80 -5.29
N ILE A 234 1.86 11.93 -4.63
CA ILE A 234 2.90 12.91 -4.28
C ILE A 234 3.94 12.27 -3.35
N LEU A 235 3.50 11.53 -2.32
CA LEU A 235 4.41 10.84 -1.41
C LEU A 235 5.27 9.79 -2.13
N ALA A 236 4.69 9.05 -3.08
CA ALA A 236 5.45 8.11 -3.91
C ALA A 236 6.57 8.82 -4.70
N MET A 237 6.27 9.93 -5.36
CA MET A 237 7.24 10.73 -6.12
C MET A 237 8.35 11.31 -5.23
N LYS A 238 8.02 11.72 -4.00
CA LYS A 238 8.99 12.22 -3.00
C LYS A 238 9.75 11.11 -2.28
N THR A 239 9.45 9.86 -2.59
CA THR A 239 10.15 8.69 -2.06
C THR A 239 11.16 8.13 -3.06
N LYS A 240 10.79 8.00 -4.34
CA LYS A 240 11.66 7.54 -5.42
C LYS A 240 11.14 8.03 -6.77
N GLU A 241 12.04 8.41 -7.65
CA GLU A 241 11.75 9.06 -8.94
C GLU A 241 10.91 8.17 -9.88
N ILE A 242 11.06 6.85 -9.81
CA ILE A 242 10.31 5.89 -10.64
C ILE A 242 8.79 6.02 -10.49
N ALA A 243 8.32 6.60 -9.38
CA ALA A 243 6.90 6.80 -9.15
C ALA A 243 6.25 7.88 -10.06
N PHE A 244 7.03 8.63 -10.85
CA PHE A 244 6.50 9.55 -11.87
C PHE A 244 5.66 8.86 -12.96
N THR A 245 5.76 7.54 -13.09
CA THR A 245 4.89 6.76 -14.00
C THR A 245 3.43 6.69 -13.54
N LEU A 246 3.15 6.95 -12.25
CA LEU A 246 1.81 6.78 -11.65
C LEU A 246 0.71 7.62 -12.33
N PRO A 247 0.88 8.91 -12.67
CA PRO A 247 -0.15 9.68 -13.37
C PRO A 247 -0.57 9.06 -14.70
N PHE A 248 0.38 8.49 -15.44
CA PHE A 248 0.08 7.81 -16.71
C PHE A 248 -0.74 6.54 -16.50
N VAL A 249 -0.44 5.75 -15.45
CA VAL A 249 -1.21 4.54 -15.12
C VAL A 249 -2.63 4.86 -14.66
N ILE A 250 -2.83 6.01 -14.00
CA ILE A 250 -4.16 6.46 -13.56
C ILE A 250 -4.98 7.01 -14.74
N ALA A 251 -4.32 7.60 -15.74
CA ALA A 251 -4.98 8.18 -16.91
C ALA A 251 -5.45 7.14 -17.94
N LEU A 252 -4.87 5.94 -17.95
CA LEU A 252 -5.27 4.79 -18.78
C LEU A 252 -6.49 4.07 -18.21
#